data_9478b8d6bbb3b62fc15576a3021f0a37
#
_entry.id   9478b8d6bbb3b62fc15576a3021f0a37
#
_cell.length_a   1.000
_cell.length_b   1.000
_cell.length_c   1.000
_cell.angle_alpha   90.00
_cell.angle_beta   90.00
_cell.angle_gamma   90.00
#
_symmetry.space_group_name_H-M   'P 1'
#
loop_
_entity.id
_entity.type
_entity.pdbx_description
1 polymer ?
#
loop_
_entity_poly.entity_id
_entity_poly.type
_entity_poly.pdbx_seq_one_letter_code
_entity_poly.pdbx_strand_id
1 'polypeptide(L)'
;MIADIADVPVETRSKNCPQRLPLSVVFHKDQNQKSMTADKTNTIRLHRVIRATSEKIYRAFLDADAIVKWLPPNGFTSKVHHMDAKVGGTYRMSFTNFTTGKSHSFGGKYVELTPRERIRYRDKFDDPNLPGEMQTTITLEEVSCGTELNIVQEGVPSVIPAEACYLGWQESLALLAKLVEGEIPDQQ
;
A
#
# COMPACT_ATOMS: atom_id res chain seq x y z
N MET A 1 -13.58 -17.64 -21.63
CA MET A 1 -13.71 -16.81 -22.85
C MET A 1 -13.22 -15.43 -22.49
N ILE A 2 -11.96 -15.15 -22.77
CA ILE A 2 -11.33 -13.84 -22.52
C ILE A 2 -11.20 -13.22 -23.91
N ALA A 3 -11.90 -12.11 -24.11
CA ALA A 3 -11.87 -11.38 -25.37
C ALA A 3 -10.64 -10.45 -25.41
N ASP A 4 -9.86 -10.60 -26.46
CA ASP A 4 -8.82 -9.69 -26.92
C ASP A 4 -9.39 -8.28 -27.12
N ILE A 5 -8.68 -7.29 -26.59
CA ILE A 5 -8.89 -5.90 -26.99
C ILE A 5 -7.56 -5.43 -27.61
N ALA A 6 -7.42 -5.67 -28.87
CA ALA A 6 -6.47 -5.00 -29.73
C ALA A 6 -7.26 -4.19 -30.78
N ASP A 7 -6.74 -3.01 -31.08
CA ASP A 7 -7.01 -2.16 -32.24
C ASP A 7 -8.29 -1.28 -32.25
N VAL A 8 -8.05 0.02 -31.91
CA VAL A 8 -8.87 1.13 -32.39
C VAL A 8 -7.95 2.17 -33.01
N PRO A 9 -8.13 2.54 -34.29
CA PRO A 9 -7.27 3.48 -34.98
C PRO A 9 -7.57 4.94 -34.59
N VAL A 10 -6.48 5.69 -34.35
CA VAL A 10 -6.52 7.13 -34.08
C VAL A 10 -6.71 7.87 -35.41
N GLU A 11 -7.87 8.50 -35.61
CA GLU A 11 -8.11 9.46 -36.69
C GLU A 11 -7.49 10.82 -36.36
N THR A 12 -6.60 11.22 -37.24
CA THR A 12 -5.98 12.55 -37.31
C THR A 12 -7.02 13.62 -37.69
N ARG A 13 -7.15 14.67 -36.87
CA ARG A 13 -7.76 15.93 -37.30
C ARG A 13 -6.81 17.10 -37.04
N SER A 14 -6.18 17.51 -38.17
CA SER A 14 -5.55 18.81 -38.34
C SER A 14 -6.58 19.93 -38.29
N LYS A 15 -6.30 21.01 -37.52
CA LYS A 15 -6.70 22.37 -37.95
C LYS A 15 -5.87 23.43 -37.20
N ASN A 16 -5.20 24.22 -38.02
CA ASN A 16 -4.51 25.48 -37.85
C ASN A 16 -5.00 26.42 -36.75
N CYS A 17 -4.07 27.02 -36.02
CA CYS A 17 -4.21 28.34 -35.42
C CYS A 17 -2.89 29.11 -35.46
N PRO A 18 -2.93 30.44 -35.67
CA PRO A 18 -1.82 31.21 -36.28
C PRO A 18 -0.76 31.68 -35.29
N GLN A 19 0.40 31.94 -35.89
CA GLN A 19 1.63 32.49 -35.31
C GLN A 19 1.41 33.86 -34.65
N ARG A 20 1.99 34.06 -33.45
CA ARG A 20 2.45 35.37 -32.99
C ARG A 20 3.88 35.28 -32.52
N LEU A 21 4.67 36.21 -33.03
CA LEU A 21 6.09 36.40 -32.87
C LEU A 21 6.55 36.93 -31.49
N PRO A 22 7.85 37.08 -31.23
CA PRO A 22 8.46 36.73 -29.94
C PRO A 22 8.74 37.95 -29.05
N LEU A 23 8.63 37.71 -27.76
CA LEU A 23 9.24 38.61 -26.75
C LEU A 23 10.49 37.88 -26.17
N SER A 24 11.64 38.36 -26.57
CA SER A 24 12.94 38.00 -26.02
C SER A 24 13.02 38.36 -24.54
N VAL A 25 13.01 37.37 -23.68
CA VAL A 25 13.42 37.52 -22.28
C VAL A 25 14.76 36.80 -22.12
N VAL A 26 15.77 37.63 -21.87
CA VAL A 26 17.13 37.19 -21.55
C VAL A 26 17.08 36.53 -20.17
N PHE A 27 17.18 35.21 -20.12
CA PHE A 27 17.43 34.51 -18.88
C PHE A 27 18.93 34.37 -18.63
N HIS A 28 19.36 35.02 -17.54
CA HIS A 28 20.68 34.77 -16.94
C HIS A 28 20.77 33.29 -16.55
N LYS A 29 21.80 32.67 -17.02
CA LYS A 29 22.19 31.30 -16.67
C LYS A 29 22.90 31.33 -15.32
N ASP A 30 22.18 31.10 -14.24
CA ASP A 30 22.80 30.71 -12.98
C ASP A 30 23.04 29.20 -13.04
N GLN A 31 24.27 28.84 -13.31
CA GLN A 31 24.80 27.49 -13.14
C GLN A 31 25.16 27.34 -11.65
N ASN A 32 24.31 26.72 -10.87
CA ASN A 32 24.68 25.77 -9.82
C ASN A 32 23.44 25.25 -9.06
N GLN A 33 22.78 24.25 -9.62
CA GLN A 33 21.96 23.36 -8.80
C GLN A 33 22.33 21.93 -9.17
N LYS A 34 23.21 21.37 -8.34
CA LYS A 34 23.40 19.94 -8.23
C LYS A 34 22.08 19.36 -7.69
N SER A 35 21.20 19.05 -8.62
CA SER A 35 19.93 18.37 -8.32
C SER A 35 20.25 17.01 -7.73
N MET A 36 20.18 16.93 -6.40
CA MET A 36 19.89 15.66 -5.75
C MET A 36 18.49 15.28 -6.25
N THR A 37 18.44 14.30 -7.15
CA THR A 37 17.19 13.62 -7.48
C THR A 37 16.69 12.94 -6.21
N ALA A 38 15.83 13.62 -5.45
CA ALA A 38 15.05 12.97 -4.43
C ALA A 38 14.24 11.89 -5.16
N ASP A 39 14.45 10.62 -4.81
CA ASP A 39 13.66 9.53 -5.32
C ASP A 39 12.19 9.86 -5.09
N LYS A 40 11.45 10.02 -6.18
CA LYS A 40 10.06 10.41 -6.13
C LYS A 40 9.26 9.23 -5.58
N THR A 41 8.82 9.33 -4.34
CA THR A 41 8.02 8.29 -3.67
C THR A 41 6.55 8.70 -3.62
N ASN A 42 5.66 7.68 -3.56
CA ASN A 42 4.23 7.89 -3.43
C ASN A 42 3.80 7.77 -1.96
N THR A 43 2.71 8.46 -1.62
CA THR A 43 2.03 8.32 -0.32
C THR A 43 0.60 7.88 -0.56
N ILE A 44 0.21 6.78 0.08
CA ILE A 44 -1.13 6.23 0.02
C ILE A 44 -1.86 6.54 1.33
N ARG A 45 -3.11 6.98 1.22
CA ARG A 45 -3.98 7.26 2.36
C ARG A 45 -5.29 6.52 2.19
N LEU A 46 -5.69 5.79 3.22
CA LEU A 46 -6.93 5.01 3.23
C LEU A 46 -7.69 5.29 4.53
N HIS A 47 -8.99 5.27 4.40
CA HIS A 47 -9.93 5.39 5.51
C HIS A 47 -11.02 4.35 5.37
N ARG A 48 -11.38 3.69 6.47
CA ARG A 48 -12.51 2.75 6.51
C ARG A 48 -13.08 2.63 7.92
N VAL A 49 -14.39 2.55 8.04
CA VAL A 49 -15.05 2.12 9.27
C VAL A 49 -15.34 0.63 9.18
N ILE A 50 -14.95 -0.12 10.21
CA ILE A 50 -15.09 -1.58 10.32
C ILE A 50 -15.95 -1.89 11.55
N ARG A 51 -16.94 -2.76 11.40
CA ARG A 51 -17.87 -3.14 12.48
C ARG A 51 -17.25 -4.18 13.43
N ALA A 52 -16.14 -3.81 14.02
CA ALA A 52 -15.41 -4.63 14.97
C ALA A 52 -14.73 -3.74 16.01
N THR A 53 -14.35 -4.31 17.15
CA THR A 53 -13.61 -3.59 18.19
C THR A 53 -12.18 -3.28 17.72
N SER A 54 -11.62 -2.18 18.19
CA SER A 54 -10.23 -1.79 17.93
C SER A 54 -9.23 -2.88 18.34
N GLU A 55 -9.52 -3.62 19.41
CA GLU A 55 -8.72 -4.77 19.88
C GLU A 55 -8.67 -5.89 18.84
N LYS A 56 -9.84 -6.27 18.27
CA LYS A 56 -9.92 -7.35 17.29
C LYS A 56 -9.18 -6.99 15.98
N ILE A 57 -9.31 -5.72 15.56
CA ILE A 57 -8.58 -5.21 14.41
C ILE A 57 -7.07 -5.16 14.70
N TYR A 58 -6.68 -4.57 15.84
CA TYR A 58 -5.28 -4.47 16.26
C TYR A 58 -4.60 -5.84 16.29
N ARG A 59 -5.27 -6.85 16.86
CA ARG A 59 -4.78 -8.23 16.87
C ARG A 59 -4.60 -8.79 15.47
N ALA A 60 -5.51 -8.52 14.52
CA ALA A 60 -5.42 -9.03 13.17
C ALA A 60 -4.19 -8.51 12.40
N PHE A 61 -3.64 -7.36 12.78
CA PHE A 61 -2.38 -6.84 12.22
C PHE A 61 -1.13 -7.48 12.81
N LEU A 62 -1.20 -8.06 14.00
CA LEU A 62 -0.05 -8.54 14.77
C LEU A 62 -0.02 -10.06 14.94
N ASP A 63 -1.05 -10.75 14.46
CA ASP A 63 -1.17 -12.19 14.49
C ASP A 63 -0.76 -12.78 13.12
N ALA A 64 0.22 -13.69 13.13
CA ALA A 64 0.77 -14.28 11.92
C ALA A 64 -0.24 -15.11 11.13
N ASP A 65 -1.14 -15.83 11.81
CA ASP A 65 -2.17 -16.64 11.17
C ASP A 65 -3.34 -15.79 10.65
N ALA A 66 -3.59 -14.66 11.29
CA ALA A 66 -4.59 -13.71 10.82
C ALA A 66 -4.11 -12.93 9.60
N ILE A 67 -2.91 -12.35 9.65
CA ILE A 67 -2.40 -11.45 8.60
C ILE A 67 -2.29 -12.15 7.23
N VAL A 68 -1.98 -13.44 7.20
CA VAL A 68 -1.92 -14.22 5.94
C VAL A 68 -3.30 -14.38 5.29
N LYS A 69 -4.38 -14.17 6.02
CA LYS A 69 -5.75 -14.32 5.52
C LYS A 69 -6.29 -13.07 4.85
N TRP A 70 -5.81 -11.90 5.25
CA TRP A 70 -6.42 -10.65 4.81
C TRP A 70 -5.47 -9.68 4.10
N LEU A 71 -4.16 -9.72 4.42
CA LEU A 71 -3.21 -8.75 3.85
C LEU A 71 -2.93 -8.97 2.36
N PRO A 72 -2.82 -10.20 1.82
CA PRO A 72 -2.59 -10.38 0.40
C PRO A 72 -3.81 -9.90 -0.41
N PRO A 73 -3.61 -9.06 -1.45
CA PRO A 73 -4.68 -8.69 -2.36
C PRO A 73 -5.16 -9.88 -3.18
N ASN A 74 -6.27 -9.71 -3.88
CA ASN A 74 -6.86 -10.75 -4.71
C ASN A 74 -5.86 -11.33 -5.73
N GLY A 75 -5.86 -12.64 -5.88
CA GLY A 75 -4.93 -13.35 -6.76
C GLY A 75 -3.56 -13.65 -6.14
N PHE A 76 -3.34 -13.29 -4.87
CA PHE A 76 -2.13 -13.64 -4.14
C PHE A 76 -2.42 -14.53 -2.93
N THR A 77 -1.47 -15.41 -2.66
CA THR A 77 -1.35 -16.09 -1.38
C THR A 77 -0.20 -15.48 -0.60
N SER A 78 -0.18 -15.65 0.72
CA SER A 78 0.90 -15.13 1.55
C SER A 78 1.45 -16.17 2.52
N LYS A 79 2.68 -15.91 2.94
CA LYS A 79 3.37 -16.68 3.98
C LYS A 79 4.12 -15.73 4.90
N VAL A 80 3.96 -15.91 6.20
CA VAL A 80 4.81 -15.32 7.22
C VAL A 80 6.00 -16.24 7.45
N HIS A 81 7.20 -15.74 7.24
CA HIS A 81 8.44 -16.47 7.50
C HIS A 81 8.92 -16.23 8.93
N HIS A 82 8.69 -15.04 9.44
CA HIS A 82 9.03 -14.60 10.79
C HIS A 82 8.15 -13.41 11.17
N MET A 83 7.73 -13.35 12.43
CA MET A 83 7.02 -12.21 13.00
C MET A 83 7.28 -12.12 14.51
N ASP A 84 7.92 -11.04 14.94
CA ASP A 84 8.12 -10.68 16.35
C ASP A 84 7.38 -9.36 16.61
N ALA A 85 6.10 -9.48 16.97
CA ALA A 85 5.15 -8.36 17.08
C ALA A 85 5.37 -7.56 18.38
N LYS A 86 6.55 -6.93 18.50
CA LYS A 86 6.90 -6.00 19.58
C LYS A 86 7.66 -4.80 19.04
N VAL A 87 7.68 -3.69 19.76
CA VAL A 87 8.49 -2.52 19.38
C VAL A 87 9.95 -2.93 19.24
N GLY A 88 10.53 -2.63 18.08
CA GLY A 88 11.88 -3.07 17.72
C GLY A 88 11.97 -4.50 17.17
N GLY A 89 10.92 -5.31 17.28
CA GLY A 89 10.84 -6.62 16.63
C GLY A 89 10.70 -6.52 15.11
N THR A 90 11.04 -7.62 14.44
CA THR A 90 11.08 -7.68 12.97
C THR A 90 10.06 -8.68 12.44
N TYR A 91 9.71 -8.51 11.16
CA TYR A 91 8.89 -9.49 10.46
C TYR A 91 9.42 -9.70 9.03
N ARG A 92 9.08 -10.83 8.44
CA ARG A 92 9.32 -11.14 7.04
C ARG A 92 8.18 -11.95 6.47
N MET A 93 7.68 -11.51 5.33
CA MET A 93 6.57 -12.13 4.61
C MET A 93 6.89 -12.27 3.13
N SER A 94 6.11 -13.10 2.45
CA SER A 94 6.10 -13.15 0.98
C SER A 94 4.68 -13.24 0.47
N PHE A 95 4.45 -12.59 -0.69
CA PHE A 95 3.26 -12.78 -1.50
C PHE A 95 3.62 -13.58 -2.75
N THR A 96 2.78 -14.57 -3.05
CA THR A 96 2.95 -15.41 -4.24
C THR A 96 1.76 -15.21 -5.15
N ASN A 97 1.99 -14.75 -6.37
CA ASN A 97 0.97 -14.65 -7.40
C ASN A 97 0.44 -16.06 -7.73
N PHE A 98 -0.84 -16.28 -7.49
CA PHE A 98 -1.45 -17.61 -7.63
C PHE A 98 -1.48 -18.12 -9.09
N THR A 99 -1.52 -17.19 -10.06
CA THR A 99 -1.54 -17.54 -11.48
C THR A 99 -0.15 -17.92 -12.00
N THR A 100 0.89 -17.17 -11.61
CA THR A 100 2.24 -17.33 -12.18
C THR A 100 3.20 -18.10 -11.27
N GLY A 101 2.88 -18.27 -9.99
CA GLY A 101 3.77 -18.84 -8.98
C GLY A 101 4.94 -17.92 -8.59
N LYS A 102 5.04 -16.71 -9.16
CA LYS A 102 6.10 -15.75 -8.80
C LYS A 102 5.86 -15.22 -7.39
N SER A 103 6.92 -15.19 -6.59
CA SER A 103 6.89 -14.76 -5.21
C SER A 103 7.74 -13.50 -5.00
N HIS A 104 7.23 -12.56 -4.21
CA HIS A 104 7.94 -11.36 -3.78
C HIS A 104 7.99 -11.35 -2.25
N SER A 105 9.18 -11.16 -1.71
CA SER A 105 9.38 -11.08 -0.26
C SER A 105 9.62 -9.64 0.17
N PHE A 106 9.16 -9.34 1.36
CA PHE A 106 9.35 -8.05 2.02
C PHE A 106 9.40 -8.27 3.53
N GLY A 107 9.94 -7.31 4.21
CA GLY A 107 10.00 -7.37 5.66
C GLY A 107 10.45 -6.06 6.27
N GLY A 108 10.31 -5.99 7.58
CA GLY A 108 10.55 -4.75 8.28
C GLY A 108 10.62 -4.86 9.78
N LYS A 109 10.42 -3.72 10.42
CA LYS A 109 10.55 -3.54 11.86
C LYS A 109 9.38 -2.73 12.41
N TYR A 110 8.83 -3.20 13.53
CA TYR A 110 7.84 -2.42 14.28
C TYR A 110 8.52 -1.25 15.00
N VAL A 111 7.99 -0.03 14.76
CA VAL A 111 8.52 1.22 15.31
C VAL A 111 7.70 1.66 16.52
N GLU A 112 6.39 1.48 16.45
CA GLU A 112 5.46 1.88 17.49
C GLU A 112 4.28 0.90 17.54
N LEU A 113 3.94 0.46 18.72
CA LEU A 113 2.78 -0.39 19.00
C LEU A 113 2.06 0.17 20.24
N THR A 114 1.02 0.96 20.01
CA THR A 114 0.11 1.42 21.06
C THR A 114 -1.15 0.58 20.99
N PRO A 115 -1.40 -0.31 21.98
CA PRO A 115 -2.51 -1.25 21.93
C PRO A 115 -3.86 -0.58 21.65
N ARG A 116 -4.57 -1.10 20.63
CA ARG A 116 -5.90 -0.67 20.20
C ARG A 116 -5.98 0.73 19.57
N GLU A 117 -4.85 1.46 19.47
CA GLU A 117 -4.81 2.84 18.96
C GLU A 117 -3.91 2.99 17.75
N ARG A 118 -2.67 2.45 17.78
CA ARG A 118 -1.70 2.71 16.73
C ARG A 118 -0.72 1.58 16.51
N ILE A 119 -0.45 1.34 15.22
CA ILE A 119 0.64 0.48 14.76
C ILE A 119 1.45 1.29 13.76
N ARG A 120 2.77 1.35 13.94
CA ARG A 120 3.70 1.91 12.96
C ARG A 120 4.84 0.94 12.72
N TYR A 121 5.11 0.67 11.46
CA TYR A 121 6.23 -0.14 11.04
C TYR A 121 6.91 0.45 9.82
N ARG A 122 8.17 0.08 9.61
CA ARG A 122 8.93 0.35 8.41
C ARG A 122 9.26 -0.95 7.75
N ASP A 123 9.18 -0.98 6.44
CA ASP A 123 9.48 -2.16 5.66
C ASP A 123 10.09 -1.81 4.29
N LYS A 124 10.64 -2.84 3.67
CA LYS A 124 11.20 -2.76 2.33
C LYS A 124 10.99 -4.07 1.59
N PHE A 125 10.98 -3.97 0.28
CA PHE A 125 11.04 -5.15 -0.59
C PHE A 125 12.46 -5.73 -0.60
N ASP A 126 12.56 -7.05 -0.76
CA ASP A 126 13.84 -7.72 -1.00
C ASP A 126 14.30 -7.55 -2.47
N ASP A 127 13.40 -7.16 -3.37
CA ASP A 127 13.68 -6.93 -4.78
C ASP A 127 14.51 -5.65 -4.94
N PRO A 128 15.74 -5.71 -5.51
CA PRO A 128 16.57 -4.53 -5.73
C PRO A 128 15.98 -3.54 -6.74
N ASN A 129 15.01 -3.95 -7.56
CA ASN A 129 14.27 -3.07 -8.47
C ASN A 129 13.17 -2.27 -7.77
N LEU A 130 12.90 -2.56 -6.50
CA LEU A 130 11.95 -1.84 -5.65
C LEU A 130 12.69 -1.22 -4.45
N PRO A 131 13.62 -0.28 -4.72
CA PRO A 131 14.45 0.30 -3.66
C PRO A 131 13.64 1.24 -2.77
N GLY A 132 14.16 1.48 -1.57
CA GLY A 132 13.59 2.40 -0.60
C GLY A 132 13.01 1.68 0.61
N GLU A 133 12.74 2.47 1.63
CA GLU A 133 12.05 2.05 2.84
C GLU A 133 10.68 2.74 2.89
N MET A 134 9.65 1.95 3.06
CA MET A 134 8.29 2.45 3.29
C MET A 134 8.04 2.59 4.78
N GLN A 135 7.16 3.50 5.16
CA GLN A 135 6.62 3.60 6.52
C GLN A 135 5.10 3.52 6.45
N THR A 136 4.55 2.58 7.18
CA THR A 136 3.09 2.45 7.31
C THR A 136 2.67 2.81 8.73
N THR A 137 1.71 3.72 8.83
CA THR A 137 1.07 4.11 10.09
C THR A 137 -0.40 3.75 10.01
N ILE A 138 -0.87 2.96 10.97
CA ILE A 138 -2.26 2.58 11.16
C ILE A 138 -2.74 3.26 12.44
N THR A 139 -3.88 3.94 12.38
CA THR A 139 -4.56 4.48 13.55
C THR A 139 -5.96 3.91 13.66
N LEU A 140 -6.37 3.61 14.88
CA LEU A 140 -7.67 3.02 15.22
C LEU A 140 -8.36 3.95 16.21
N GLU A 141 -9.61 4.31 15.94
CA GLU A 141 -10.43 5.14 16.82
C GLU A 141 -11.81 4.48 16.96
N GLU A 142 -12.27 4.31 18.20
CA GLU A 142 -13.59 3.73 18.47
C GLU A 142 -14.67 4.74 18.09
N VAL A 143 -15.66 4.27 17.31
CA VAL A 143 -16.81 5.04 16.88
C VAL A 143 -18.10 4.29 17.20
N SER A 144 -19.24 4.94 17.13
CA SER A 144 -20.54 4.37 17.53
C SER A 144 -20.94 3.06 16.84
N CYS A 145 -20.39 2.79 15.65
CA CYS A 145 -20.72 1.59 14.86
C CYS A 145 -19.52 0.65 14.64
N GLY A 146 -18.44 0.80 15.42
CA GLY A 146 -17.25 -0.04 15.31
C GLY A 146 -15.97 0.74 15.52
N THR A 147 -15.03 0.60 14.60
CA THR A 147 -13.72 1.28 14.66
C THR A 147 -13.43 1.98 13.35
N GLU A 148 -13.06 3.23 13.42
CA GLU A 148 -12.46 3.99 12.32
C GLU A 148 -10.99 3.59 12.17
N LEU A 149 -10.63 3.12 11.00
CA LEU A 149 -9.30 2.72 10.61
C LEU A 149 -8.75 3.69 9.59
N ASN A 150 -7.62 4.33 9.91
CA ASN A 150 -6.88 5.15 8.97
C ASN A 150 -5.50 4.53 8.73
N ILE A 151 -5.08 4.45 7.46
CA ILE A 151 -3.76 3.97 7.05
C ILE A 151 -3.07 5.06 6.23
N VAL A 152 -1.83 5.34 6.58
CA VAL A 152 -0.93 6.19 5.81
C VAL A 152 0.32 5.37 5.51
N GLN A 153 0.56 5.09 4.21
CA GLN A 153 1.77 4.44 3.74
C GLN A 153 2.59 5.43 2.93
N GLU A 154 3.78 5.74 3.42
CA GLU A 154 4.73 6.68 2.84
C GLU A 154 5.94 5.95 2.27
N GLY A 155 6.66 6.58 1.34
CA GLY A 155 7.87 6.00 0.78
C GLY A 155 7.64 4.88 -0.24
N VAL A 156 6.44 4.72 -0.77
CA VAL A 156 6.16 3.71 -1.80
C VAL A 156 7.00 4.01 -3.05
N PRO A 157 7.80 3.04 -3.53
CA PRO A 157 8.63 3.23 -4.72
C PRO A 157 7.83 3.75 -5.92
N SER A 158 8.34 4.77 -6.62
CA SER A 158 7.63 5.41 -7.73
C SER A 158 7.37 4.48 -8.93
N VAL A 159 8.08 3.37 -9.02
CA VAL A 159 7.84 2.31 -10.02
C VAL A 159 6.52 1.57 -9.76
N ILE A 160 6.00 1.63 -8.53
CA ILE A 160 4.69 1.10 -8.19
C ILE A 160 3.66 2.23 -8.38
N PRO A 161 2.72 2.10 -9.34
CA PRO A 161 1.66 3.10 -9.50
C PRO A 161 0.85 3.25 -8.20
N ALA A 162 0.61 4.51 -7.80
CA ALA A 162 -0.13 4.78 -6.56
C ALA A 162 -1.52 4.13 -6.55
N GLU A 163 -2.17 4.11 -7.72
CA GLU A 163 -3.49 3.51 -7.92
C GLU A 163 -3.47 1.99 -7.70
N ALA A 164 -2.42 1.31 -8.16
CA ALA A 164 -2.27 -0.14 -7.97
C ALA A 164 -2.06 -0.49 -6.49
N CYS A 165 -1.24 0.29 -5.79
CA CYS A 165 -1.04 0.14 -4.35
C CYS A 165 -2.33 0.40 -3.58
N TYR A 166 -3.06 1.45 -3.96
CA TYR A 166 -4.35 1.81 -3.34
C TYR A 166 -5.40 0.71 -3.53
N LEU A 167 -5.53 0.16 -4.75
CA LEU A 167 -6.45 -0.95 -5.03
C LEU A 167 -6.09 -2.19 -4.21
N GLY A 168 -4.81 -2.55 -4.14
CA GLY A 168 -4.36 -3.68 -3.32
C GLY A 168 -4.76 -3.52 -1.86
N TRP A 169 -4.57 -2.33 -1.29
CA TRP A 169 -5.02 -2.04 0.06
C TRP A 169 -6.54 -2.14 0.23
N GLN A 170 -7.33 -1.64 -0.72
CA GLN A 170 -8.79 -1.75 -0.66
C GLN A 170 -9.26 -3.21 -0.62
N GLU A 171 -8.65 -4.07 -1.45
CA GLU A 171 -8.93 -5.51 -1.47
C GLU A 171 -8.55 -6.16 -0.13
N SER A 172 -7.36 -5.86 0.39
CA SER A 172 -6.90 -6.33 1.69
C SER A 172 -7.83 -5.90 2.83
N LEU A 173 -8.26 -4.64 2.84
CA LEU A 173 -9.19 -4.14 3.86
C LEU A 173 -10.60 -4.74 3.75
N ALA A 174 -11.02 -5.15 2.56
CA ALA A 174 -12.26 -5.90 2.39
C ALA A 174 -12.16 -7.31 3.00
N LEU A 175 -10.99 -7.95 2.88
CA LEU A 175 -10.72 -9.25 3.52
C LEU A 175 -10.57 -9.12 5.04
N LEU A 176 -9.90 -8.05 5.51
CA LEU A 176 -9.82 -7.73 6.93
C LEU A 176 -11.21 -7.59 7.55
N ALA A 177 -12.11 -6.80 6.92
CA ALA A 177 -13.47 -6.65 7.41
C ALA A 177 -14.20 -7.99 7.52
N LYS A 178 -14.10 -8.85 6.50
CA LYS A 178 -14.69 -10.21 6.53
C LYS A 178 -14.15 -11.05 7.69
N LEU A 179 -12.88 -10.90 8.03
CA LEU A 179 -12.25 -11.66 9.11
C LEU A 179 -12.71 -11.15 10.49
N VAL A 180 -12.75 -9.82 10.69
CA VAL A 180 -12.96 -9.26 12.03
C VAL A 180 -14.42 -8.92 12.35
N GLU A 181 -15.28 -8.73 11.35
CA GLU A 181 -16.72 -8.49 11.57
C GLU A 181 -17.50 -9.77 11.87
N GLY A 182 -16.94 -10.94 11.53
CA GLY A 182 -17.55 -12.22 11.82
C GLY A 182 -17.58 -12.51 13.31
N GLU A 183 -18.77 -12.86 13.84
CA GLU A 183 -18.95 -13.39 15.20
C GLU A 183 -19.29 -14.88 15.09
N ILE A 184 -18.36 -15.72 15.52
CA ILE A 184 -18.55 -17.17 15.58
C ILE A 184 -18.55 -17.54 17.06
N PRO A 185 -19.72 -17.87 17.64
CA PRO A 185 -19.76 -18.30 19.04
C PRO A 185 -19.09 -19.69 19.16
N ASP A 186 -18.27 -19.82 20.21
CA ASP A 186 -17.71 -21.12 20.57
C ASP A 186 -18.85 -22.04 20.95
N GLN A 187 -18.90 -23.23 20.33
CA GLN A 187 -19.84 -24.28 20.77
C GLN A 187 -19.32 -24.82 22.11
N GLN A 188 -20.13 -24.62 23.16
CA GLN A 188 -19.90 -25.22 24.47
C GLN A 188 -20.22 -26.70 24.47
#